data_628c6aa32448e0bb921a17e66c80d4a6
#
_entry.id   628c6aa32448e0bb921a17e66c80d4a6
#
_cell.length_a   1.000
_cell.length_b   1.000
_cell.length_c   1.000
_cell.angle_alpha   90.00
_cell.angle_beta   90.00
_cell.angle_gamma   90.00
#
_symmetry.space_group_name_H-M   'P 1'
#
loop_
_entity.id
_entity.type
_entity.pdbx_description
1 polymer ?
#
loop_
_entity_poly.entity_id
_entity_poly.type
_entity_poly.pdbx_seq_one_letter_code
_entity_poly.pdbx_strand_id
1 'polypeptide(L)'
;MHACFAPAIEFEGGKYGIGLLTKQVPLRLQTIPLPGREEARTLILAEFEDYIYCCTHLSLTEGDRMKSLEIVKSLIASYKKPLFLAGDMNAEPESDFIKELQKDFQILSNPEKHTYPAPDPKEAIDYIAVSKQNATGFAVISAKVVNELMASDHRPILVELRTAEKADKIFRTKPYLQNPVGNGITVMWETTVPSYCWVEYGTDTTRLERARMIVDGQVVCNNKLHKIRIDGLQPGQKYYYRVCSQEMLLYQAYKKVFGNTAQSTFSEFTLPVADTESFTAIVFNDLHQHTNTFRTLCKQIQDVKYDFVVFNGDCVDDPVDHEQATTFISELTEGVCGDRIPTFFMRGNHEIRNAYSIGLRDHFDYVGDKTYASFNWGDTRIVMLDCGEDKPDDHWVYYGLNDFTQLRNEQVDFLKKELSAKEFKKAKKRVLIHHIPLYGNYEKNLCADLWTKLLEKAPFNVSLNAHTHKYAYHPKGELGNNYPVIIGGGYKMDSATVMILEKKNDELRIKVLNVRGEVLLDITV
;
A
#
# COMPACT_ATOMS: atom_id res chain seq x y z
N MET A 1 -30.88 -13.15 3.94
CA MET A 1 -30.56 -13.96 5.13
C MET A 1 -31.15 -15.36 4.93
N HIS A 2 -30.42 -16.39 5.33
CA HIS A 2 -30.86 -17.78 5.32
C HIS A 2 -31.26 -18.17 6.73
N ALA A 3 -32.43 -18.76 6.90
CA ALA A 3 -32.95 -19.16 8.19
C ALA A 3 -32.90 -20.69 8.30
N CYS A 4 -32.41 -21.18 9.43
CA CYS A 4 -32.35 -22.59 9.79
C CYS A 4 -33.09 -22.77 11.12
N PHE A 5 -33.95 -23.78 11.23
CA PHE A 5 -34.66 -24.10 12.46
C PHE A 5 -34.47 -25.58 12.81
N ALA A 6 -34.12 -25.85 14.05
CA ALA A 6 -34.00 -27.20 14.60
C ALA A 6 -35.02 -27.37 15.72
N PRO A 7 -36.10 -28.16 15.49
CA PRO A 7 -37.04 -28.46 16.51
C PRO A 7 -36.43 -29.38 17.59
N ALA A 8 -36.75 -29.12 18.85
CA ALA A 8 -36.38 -29.95 19.99
C ALA A 8 -37.58 -30.69 20.55
N ILE A 9 -38.72 -30.01 20.74
CA ILE A 9 -39.94 -30.56 21.30
C ILE A 9 -41.18 -30.12 20.52
N GLU A 10 -42.30 -30.87 20.70
CA GLU A 10 -43.64 -30.42 20.33
C GLU A 10 -44.18 -29.49 21.44
N PHE A 11 -44.74 -28.37 21.07
CA PHE A 11 -45.23 -27.38 22.01
C PHE A 11 -46.46 -26.64 21.45
N GLU A 12 -47.58 -26.64 22.17
CA GLU A 12 -48.85 -25.93 21.84
C GLU A 12 -49.32 -26.15 20.39
N GLY A 13 -49.17 -27.38 19.85
CA GLY A 13 -49.58 -27.71 18.49
C GLY A 13 -48.58 -27.30 17.40
N GLY A 14 -47.44 -26.75 17.77
CA GLY A 14 -46.32 -26.42 16.92
C GLY A 14 -45.01 -27.07 17.39
N LYS A 15 -43.87 -26.55 16.93
CA LYS A 15 -42.54 -27.02 17.32
C LYS A 15 -41.76 -25.90 18.00
N TYR A 16 -41.14 -26.22 19.13
CA TYR A 16 -40.22 -25.34 19.82
C TYR A 16 -38.77 -25.87 19.66
N GLY A 17 -37.81 -24.95 19.52
CA GLY A 17 -36.43 -25.30 19.32
C GLY A 17 -35.54 -24.06 19.11
N ILE A 18 -34.43 -24.23 18.43
CA ILE A 18 -33.46 -23.17 18.19
C ILE A 18 -33.43 -22.76 16.72
N GLY A 19 -33.03 -21.51 16.47
CA GLY A 19 -32.90 -20.94 15.14
C GLY A 19 -31.52 -20.36 14.87
N LEU A 20 -31.11 -20.41 13.63
CA LEU A 20 -29.88 -19.78 13.14
C LEU A 20 -30.18 -18.95 11.89
N LEU A 21 -29.77 -17.69 11.90
CA LEU A 21 -29.83 -16.80 10.73
C LEU A 21 -28.42 -16.52 10.22
N THR A 22 -28.21 -16.72 8.93
CA THR A 22 -26.91 -16.52 8.29
C THR A 22 -27.00 -15.61 7.06
N LYS A 23 -25.94 -14.83 6.76
CA LYS A 23 -25.84 -14.07 5.50
C LYS A 23 -25.46 -14.95 4.34
N GLN A 24 -24.58 -15.93 4.57
CA GLN A 24 -24.13 -16.91 3.58
C GLN A 24 -24.95 -18.19 3.67
N VAL A 25 -25.10 -18.91 2.55
CA VAL A 25 -25.70 -20.24 2.53
C VAL A 25 -24.67 -21.21 3.13
N PRO A 26 -25.01 -22.00 4.16
CA PRO A 26 -24.12 -23.06 4.64
C PRO A 26 -23.88 -24.13 3.54
N LEU A 27 -22.65 -24.62 3.44
CA LEU A 27 -22.31 -25.77 2.58
C LEU A 27 -22.99 -27.05 3.05
N ARG A 28 -23.15 -27.17 4.36
CA ARG A 28 -23.82 -28.30 5.03
C ARG A 28 -24.55 -27.80 6.27
N LEU A 29 -25.74 -28.34 6.49
CA LEU A 29 -26.55 -28.10 7.66
C LEU A 29 -26.94 -29.44 8.32
N GLN A 30 -26.73 -29.54 9.62
CA GLN A 30 -27.11 -30.72 10.41
C GLN A 30 -27.81 -30.30 11.71
N THR A 31 -28.77 -31.10 12.12
CA THR A 31 -29.41 -31.01 13.44
C THR A 31 -28.99 -32.25 14.25
N ILE A 32 -28.49 -32.02 15.43
CA ILE A 32 -27.97 -33.10 16.31
C ILE A 32 -28.75 -33.07 17.62
N PRO A 33 -29.47 -34.13 17.97
CA PRO A 33 -30.14 -34.23 19.26
C PRO A 33 -29.16 -34.18 20.42
N LEU A 34 -29.51 -33.43 21.46
CA LEU A 34 -28.72 -33.35 22.70
C LEU A 34 -29.55 -33.84 23.91
N PRO A 35 -28.89 -34.35 24.95
CA PRO A 35 -29.54 -34.76 26.19
C PRO A 35 -30.23 -33.59 26.89
N GLY A 36 -31.42 -33.85 27.43
CA GLY A 36 -32.18 -32.95 28.31
C GLY A 36 -33.31 -33.70 28.93
N ARG A 37 -33.25 -33.93 30.27
CA ARG A 37 -34.28 -34.68 31.00
C ARG A 37 -35.50 -33.88 31.30
N GLU A 38 -35.38 -32.56 31.42
CA GLU A 38 -36.48 -31.65 31.57
C GLU A 38 -37.23 -31.43 30.25
N GLU A 39 -36.48 -31.29 29.15
CA GLU A 39 -36.97 -31.23 27.77
C GLU A 39 -35.84 -31.60 26.82
N ALA A 40 -36.15 -32.18 25.67
CA ALA A 40 -35.15 -32.51 24.67
C ALA A 40 -34.43 -31.25 24.16
N ARG A 41 -33.12 -31.36 23.93
CA ARG A 41 -32.27 -30.30 23.41
C ARG A 41 -31.74 -30.64 22.02
N THR A 42 -31.26 -29.64 21.33
CA THR A 42 -30.74 -29.83 19.97
C THR A 42 -29.59 -28.88 19.72
N LEU A 43 -28.77 -29.21 18.72
CA LEU A 43 -27.69 -28.39 18.21
C LEU A 43 -27.84 -28.25 16.70
N ILE A 44 -27.75 -27.03 16.19
CA ILE A 44 -27.59 -26.76 14.77
C ILE A 44 -26.09 -26.71 14.48
N LEU A 45 -25.61 -27.46 13.49
CA LEU A 45 -24.28 -27.36 12.93
C LEU A 45 -24.41 -26.83 11.49
N ALA A 46 -23.82 -25.67 11.24
CA ALA A 46 -23.73 -25.05 9.93
C ALA A 46 -22.26 -24.99 9.50
N GLU A 47 -21.92 -25.68 8.41
CA GLU A 47 -20.57 -25.66 7.83
C GLU A 47 -20.48 -24.60 6.75
N PHE A 48 -19.47 -23.74 6.83
CA PHE A 48 -19.09 -22.74 5.83
C PHE A 48 -17.71 -23.10 5.23
N GLU A 49 -17.25 -22.32 4.27
CA GLU A 49 -15.96 -22.58 3.59
C GLU A 49 -14.80 -22.61 4.59
N ASP A 50 -14.70 -21.61 5.48
CA ASP A 50 -13.54 -21.41 6.35
C ASP A 50 -13.81 -21.75 7.84
N TYR A 51 -15.05 -22.00 8.25
CA TYR A 51 -15.43 -22.26 9.65
C TYR A 51 -16.70 -23.10 9.78
N ILE A 52 -16.95 -23.57 10.99
CA ILE A 52 -18.19 -24.24 11.40
C ILE A 52 -18.82 -23.41 12.50
N TYR A 53 -20.13 -23.25 12.44
CA TYR A 53 -20.91 -22.58 13.48
C TYR A 53 -21.92 -23.53 14.07
N CYS A 54 -21.84 -23.72 15.40
CA CYS A 54 -22.77 -24.51 16.17
C CYS A 54 -23.62 -23.59 17.07
N CYS A 55 -24.92 -23.77 17.03
CA CYS A 55 -25.88 -23.04 17.88
C CYS A 55 -26.67 -24.04 18.74
N THR A 56 -26.81 -23.75 20.02
CA THR A 56 -27.51 -24.64 20.96
C THR A 56 -28.18 -23.90 22.11
N HIS A 57 -29.08 -24.58 22.79
CA HIS A 57 -29.61 -24.23 24.11
C HIS A 57 -29.53 -25.52 24.97
N LEU A 58 -28.65 -25.52 25.98
CA LEU A 58 -28.36 -26.70 26.77
C LEU A 58 -29.35 -26.93 27.89
N SER A 59 -29.32 -28.15 28.47
CA SER A 59 -30.16 -28.57 29.60
C SER A 59 -29.87 -27.77 30.87
N LEU A 60 -30.89 -27.58 31.72
CA LEU A 60 -30.75 -27.05 33.08
C LEU A 60 -29.97 -28.00 33.97
N THR A 61 -29.91 -29.28 33.60
CA THR A 61 -29.24 -30.31 34.38
C THR A 61 -27.78 -30.47 33.97
N GLU A 62 -26.84 -30.28 34.90
CA GLU A 62 -25.41 -30.33 34.66
C GLU A 62 -24.92 -31.65 34.03
N GLY A 63 -25.41 -32.79 34.51
CA GLY A 63 -25.04 -34.11 33.95
C GLY A 63 -25.42 -34.28 32.47
N ASP A 64 -26.49 -33.60 32.01
CA ASP A 64 -26.90 -33.64 30.62
C ASP A 64 -26.09 -32.61 29.79
N ARG A 65 -25.71 -31.45 30.37
CA ARG A 65 -24.74 -30.52 29.76
C ARG A 65 -23.38 -31.19 29.53
N MET A 66 -22.88 -31.95 30.51
CA MET A 66 -21.61 -32.71 30.38
C MET A 66 -21.66 -33.72 29.22
N LYS A 67 -22.78 -34.47 29.08
CA LYS A 67 -22.96 -35.38 27.94
C LYS A 67 -23.05 -34.63 26.60
N SER A 68 -23.71 -33.47 26.58
CA SER A 68 -23.76 -32.62 25.40
C SER A 68 -22.38 -32.13 25.01
N LEU A 69 -21.52 -31.78 25.98
CA LEU A 69 -20.14 -31.40 25.73
C LEU A 69 -19.33 -32.52 25.06
N GLU A 70 -19.48 -33.77 25.49
CA GLU A 70 -18.82 -34.90 24.85
C GLU A 70 -19.25 -35.08 23.38
N ILE A 71 -20.53 -34.85 23.07
CA ILE A 71 -21.02 -34.86 21.68
C ILE A 71 -20.32 -33.74 20.88
N VAL A 72 -20.26 -32.52 21.43
CA VAL A 72 -19.61 -31.39 20.77
C VAL A 72 -18.09 -31.61 20.59
N LYS A 73 -17.40 -32.19 21.58
CA LYS A 73 -15.99 -32.59 21.48
C LYS A 73 -15.73 -33.59 20.34
N SER A 74 -16.64 -34.55 20.16
CA SER A 74 -16.51 -35.50 19.04
C SER A 74 -16.64 -34.85 17.67
N LEU A 75 -17.41 -33.76 17.57
CA LEU A 75 -17.52 -32.97 16.33
C LEU A 75 -16.21 -32.24 16.02
N ILE A 76 -15.55 -31.64 17.03
CA ILE A 76 -14.27 -30.93 16.82
C ILE A 76 -13.24 -31.87 16.17
N ALA A 77 -13.14 -33.12 16.64
CA ALA A 77 -12.21 -34.08 16.10
C ALA A 77 -12.46 -34.45 14.62
N SER A 78 -13.69 -34.23 14.14
CA SER A 78 -14.10 -34.56 12.77
C SER A 78 -13.79 -33.46 11.75
N TYR A 79 -13.41 -32.26 12.20
CA TYR A 79 -13.21 -31.09 11.34
C TYR A 79 -11.82 -30.48 11.50
N LYS A 80 -11.29 -29.94 10.39
CA LYS A 80 -10.02 -29.19 10.36
C LYS A 80 -10.21 -27.67 10.40
N LYS A 81 -11.47 -27.21 10.42
CA LYS A 81 -11.85 -25.79 10.44
C LYS A 81 -12.11 -25.32 11.88
N PRO A 82 -11.95 -24.03 12.22
CA PRO A 82 -12.42 -23.47 13.48
C PRO A 82 -13.91 -23.79 13.70
N LEU A 83 -14.25 -24.32 14.86
CA LEU A 83 -15.64 -24.58 15.25
C LEU A 83 -16.04 -23.57 16.32
N PHE A 84 -17.02 -22.74 16.00
CA PHE A 84 -17.66 -21.79 16.92
C PHE A 84 -18.88 -22.47 17.55
N LEU A 85 -19.03 -22.29 18.87
CA LEU A 85 -20.17 -22.76 19.64
C LEU A 85 -20.82 -21.54 20.31
N ALA A 86 -22.11 -21.34 20.08
CA ALA A 86 -22.85 -20.23 20.65
C ALA A 86 -24.21 -20.66 21.16
N GLY A 87 -24.68 -19.97 22.19
CA GLY A 87 -26.02 -20.13 22.74
C GLY A 87 -26.08 -20.03 24.25
N ASP A 88 -27.25 -20.32 24.78
CA ASP A 88 -27.50 -20.46 26.22
C ASP A 88 -26.93 -21.81 26.71
N MET A 89 -25.92 -21.74 27.55
CA MET A 89 -25.27 -22.91 28.13
C MET A 89 -25.89 -23.30 29.47
N ASN A 90 -26.82 -22.52 30.00
CA ASN A 90 -27.45 -22.72 31.34
C ASN A 90 -26.39 -22.98 32.43
N ALA A 91 -25.29 -22.32 32.38
CA ALA A 91 -24.13 -22.55 33.25
C ALA A 91 -23.35 -21.28 33.50
N GLU A 92 -23.10 -20.95 34.76
CA GLU A 92 -22.30 -19.79 35.13
C GLU A 92 -20.80 -20.03 34.96
N PRO A 93 -19.96 -18.97 34.88
CA PRO A 93 -18.51 -19.06 34.61
C PRO A 93 -17.78 -20.00 35.59
N GLU A 94 -18.18 -20.05 36.84
CA GLU A 94 -17.54 -20.83 37.89
C GLU A 94 -18.00 -22.32 37.94
N SER A 95 -18.96 -22.69 37.10
CA SER A 95 -19.48 -24.06 37.05
C SER A 95 -18.45 -25.06 36.54
N ASP A 96 -18.57 -26.32 36.94
CA ASP A 96 -17.69 -27.38 36.47
C ASP A 96 -17.85 -27.63 34.97
N PHE A 97 -19.05 -27.39 34.43
CA PHE A 97 -19.30 -27.48 32.99
C PHE A 97 -18.46 -26.43 32.20
N ILE A 98 -18.46 -25.16 32.62
CA ILE A 98 -17.68 -24.10 31.92
C ILE A 98 -16.18 -24.36 32.07
N LYS A 99 -15.71 -24.83 33.24
CA LYS A 99 -14.30 -25.22 33.41
C LYS A 99 -13.91 -26.35 32.47
N GLU A 100 -14.78 -27.35 32.30
CA GLU A 100 -14.53 -28.45 31.38
C GLU A 100 -14.58 -28.03 29.92
N LEU A 101 -15.56 -27.18 29.55
CA LEU A 101 -15.65 -26.56 28.22
C LEU A 101 -14.36 -25.81 27.88
N GLN A 102 -13.83 -25.04 28.83
CA GLN A 102 -12.61 -24.24 28.62
C GLN A 102 -11.35 -25.05 28.38
N LYS A 103 -11.33 -26.37 28.63
CA LYS A 103 -10.19 -27.20 28.25
C LYS A 103 -10.01 -27.25 26.73
N ASP A 104 -11.11 -27.37 25.99
CA ASP A 104 -11.12 -27.56 24.54
C ASP A 104 -11.58 -26.30 23.77
N PHE A 105 -12.20 -25.35 24.44
CA PHE A 105 -12.72 -24.10 23.87
C PHE A 105 -12.10 -22.86 24.52
N GLN A 106 -11.97 -21.82 23.73
CA GLN A 106 -11.72 -20.44 24.17
C GLN A 106 -13.03 -19.68 24.16
N ILE A 107 -13.45 -19.13 25.30
CA ILE A 107 -14.61 -18.21 25.37
C ILE A 107 -14.21 -16.89 24.74
N LEU A 108 -15.03 -16.41 23.81
CA LEU A 108 -14.86 -15.15 23.07
C LEU A 108 -15.75 -14.03 23.59
N SER A 109 -16.94 -14.36 24.11
CA SER A 109 -17.82 -13.42 24.81
C SER A 109 -17.21 -13.01 26.16
N ASN A 110 -17.73 -11.92 26.77
CA ASN A 110 -17.24 -11.49 28.08
C ASN A 110 -18.02 -12.19 29.20
N PRO A 111 -17.42 -13.18 29.92
CA PRO A 111 -18.09 -13.93 30.96
C PRO A 111 -18.35 -13.13 32.26
N GLU A 112 -17.74 -11.94 32.40
CA GLU A 112 -17.98 -11.04 33.55
C GLU A 112 -19.26 -10.18 33.37
N LYS A 113 -19.90 -10.26 32.20
CA LYS A 113 -21.11 -9.49 31.89
C LYS A 113 -22.31 -10.44 31.87
N HIS A 114 -23.23 -10.16 32.80
CA HIS A 114 -24.44 -10.94 32.94
C HIS A 114 -25.41 -10.74 31.76
N THR A 115 -26.15 -11.77 31.40
CA THR A 115 -27.06 -11.82 30.26
C THR A 115 -28.52 -12.07 30.70
N TYR A 116 -28.74 -12.73 31.84
CA TYR A 116 -30.05 -13.12 32.34
C TYR A 116 -30.32 -12.64 33.78
N PRO A 117 -31.56 -12.26 34.16
CA PRO A 117 -32.66 -11.89 33.26
C PRO A 117 -32.43 -10.50 32.62
N ALA A 118 -32.97 -10.27 31.43
CA ALA A 118 -32.68 -9.07 30.64
C ALA A 118 -32.93 -7.73 31.36
N PRO A 119 -34.01 -7.54 32.15
CA PRO A 119 -34.25 -6.27 32.86
C PRO A 119 -33.19 -5.95 33.93
N ASP A 120 -32.75 -6.95 34.69
CA ASP A 120 -31.76 -6.83 35.79
C ASP A 120 -30.83 -8.06 35.81
N PRO A 121 -29.85 -8.12 34.93
CA PRO A 121 -29.04 -9.31 34.75
C PRO A 121 -28.19 -9.66 35.97
N LYS A 122 -28.26 -10.93 36.38
CA LYS A 122 -27.56 -11.47 37.54
C LYS A 122 -26.69 -12.68 37.20
N GLU A 123 -26.95 -13.33 36.05
CA GLU A 123 -26.29 -14.56 35.61
C GLU A 123 -25.66 -14.38 34.23
N ALA A 124 -24.48 -14.94 34.02
CA ALA A 124 -23.79 -15.00 32.74
C ALA A 124 -23.86 -16.44 32.21
N ILE A 125 -24.91 -16.75 31.46
CA ILE A 125 -25.19 -18.11 30.99
C ILE A 125 -25.15 -18.27 29.47
N ASP A 126 -25.03 -17.17 28.73
CA ASP A 126 -24.91 -17.13 27.28
C ASP A 126 -23.46 -16.95 26.86
N TYR A 127 -22.99 -17.79 25.96
CA TYR A 127 -21.59 -17.76 25.51
C TYR A 127 -21.45 -17.86 24.00
N ILE A 128 -20.38 -17.26 23.51
CA ILE A 128 -19.79 -17.55 22.21
C ILE A 128 -18.36 -18.04 22.47
N ALA A 129 -18.03 -19.21 22.00
CA ALA A 129 -16.75 -19.85 22.18
C ALA A 129 -16.23 -20.43 20.86
N VAL A 130 -14.94 -20.68 20.77
CA VAL A 130 -14.29 -21.33 19.61
C VAL A 130 -13.43 -22.49 20.08
N SER A 131 -13.41 -23.59 19.33
CA SER A 131 -12.51 -24.72 19.60
C SER A 131 -11.05 -24.27 19.55
N LYS A 132 -10.24 -24.63 20.55
CA LYS A 132 -8.79 -24.33 20.59
C LYS A 132 -8.04 -25.04 19.48
N GLN A 133 -8.51 -26.21 19.06
CA GLN A 133 -8.04 -26.88 17.87
C GLN A 133 -8.45 -26.04 16.65
N ASN A 134 -7.47 -25.63 15.84
CA ASN A 134 -7.67 -24.80 14.65
C ASN A 134 -8.17 -23.34 14.91
N ALA A 135 -8.12 -22.84 16.15
CA ALA A 135 -8.49 -21.47 16.53
C ALA A 135 -7.42 -20.42 16.13
N THR A 136 -6.77 -20.59 14.99
CA THR A 136 -5.75 -19.66 14.48
C THR A 136 -6.32 -18.79 13.37
N GLY A 137 -5.71 -17.63 13.15
CA GLY A 137 -6.02 -16.78 12.01
C GLY A 137 -7.20 -15.82 12.21
N PHE A 138 -7.56 -15.49 13.46
CA PHE A 138 -8.51 -14.41 13.74
C PHE A 138 -8.19 -13.66 15.04
N ALA A 139 -8.75 -12.48 15.19
CA ALA A 139 -8.71 -11.68 16.42
C ALA A 139 -10.12 -11.29 16.85
N VAL A 140 -10.36 -11.28 18.16
CA VAL A 140 -11.57 -10.67 18.75
C VAL A 140 -11.38 -9.16 18.78
N ILE A 141 -12.19 -8.45 18.01
CA ILE A 141 -12.17 -6.99 17.91
C ILE A 141 -13.02 -6.38 19.02
N SER A 142 -14.22 -6.93 19.25
CA SER A 142 -15.10 -6.54 20.34
C SER A 142 -15.93 -7.72 20.84
N ALA A 143 -16.24 -7.70 22.13
CA ALA A 143 -17.18 -8.60 22.76
C ALA A 143 -18.03 -7.80 23.75
N LYS A 144 -19.35 -7.81 23.57
CA LYS A 144 -20.27 -7.02 24.40
C LYS A 144 -21.60 -7.71 24.62
N VAL A 145 -22.24 -7.42 25.76
CA VAL A 145 -23.64 -7.68 26.00
C VAL A 145 -24.44 -6.47 25.54
N VAL A 146 -25.42 -6.69 24.68
CA VAL A 146 -26.28 -5.62 24.15
C VAL A 146 -27.35 -5.29 25.17
N ASN A 147 -27.55 -4.01 25.49
CA ASN A 147 -28.55 -3.58 26.45
C ASN A 147 -29.96 -3.55 25.80
N GLU A 148 -30.49 -4.73 25.51
CA GLU A 148 -31.85 -4.93 25.00
C GLU A 148 -32.69 -5.60 26.09
N LEU A 149 -33.81 -4.96 26.46
CA LEU A 149 -34.61 -5.34 27.64
C LEU A 149 -35.94 -6.00 27.28
N MET A 150 -36.38 -5.88 26.03
CA MET A 150 -37.76 -6.20 25.62
C MET A 150 -37.85 -7.36 24.62
N ALA A 151 -36.80 -7.62 23.86
CA ALA A 151 -36.84 -8.60 22.76
C ALA A 151 -36.80 -10.06 23.26
N SER A 152 -36.23 -10.29 24.45
CA SER A 152 -36.07 -11.59 25.09
C SER A 152 -35.90 -11.40 26.59
N ASP A 153 -36.05 -12.47 27.36
CA ASP A 153 -35.68 -12.54 28.78
C ASP A 153 -34.16 -12.65 28.98
N HIS A 154 -33.37 -12.88 27.89
CA HIS A 154 -31.93 -12.77 27.87
C HIS A 154 -31.45 -11.54 27.08
N ARG A 155 -30.34 -10.92 27.51
CA ARG A 155 -29.65 -9.89 26.74
C ARG A 155 -28.79 -10.52 25.65
N PRO A 156 -28.85 -10.02 24.41
CA PRO A 156 -28.02 -10.53 23.31
C PRO A 156 -26.52 -10.33 23.59
N ILE A 157 -25.72 -11.32 23.25
CA ILE A 157 -24.26 -11.19 23.20
C ILE A 157 -23.80 -11.00 21.76
N LEU A 158 -22.80 -10.12 21.58
CA LEU A 158 -22.20 -9.83 20.28
C LEU A 158 -20.69 -9.96 20.36
N VAL A 159 -20.11 -10.77 19.48
CA VAL A 159 -18.67 -10.87 19.28
C VAL A 159 -18.35 -10.54 17.84
N GLU A 160 -17.44 -9.59 17.67
CA GLU A 160 -16.90 -9.19 16.37
C GLU A 160 -15.50 -9.79 16.20
N LEU A 161 -15.31 -10.52 15.12
CA LEU A 161 -14.05 -11.17 14.78
C LEU A 161 -13.51 -10.59 13.48
N ARG A 162 -12.18 -10.47 13.41
CA ARG A 162 -11.45 -10.24 12.16
C ARG A 162 -10.64 -11.50 11.84
N THR A 163 -10.87 -12.07 10.66
CA THR A 163 -10.10 -13.21 10.14
C THR A 163 -8.85 -12.72 9.42
N ALA A 164 -7.79 -13.51 9.47
CA ALA A 164 -6.55 -13.21 8.77
C ALA A 164 -6.71 -13.34 7.25
N GLU A 165 -6.12 -12.40 6.52
CA GLU A 165 -6.01 -12.48 5.07
C GLU A 165 -5.08 -13.63 4.65
N LYS A 166 -5.35 -14.27 3.51
CA LYS A 166 -4.46 -15.30 2.95
C LYS A 166 -3.10 -14.69 2.60
N ALA A 167 -2.01 -15.40 2.89
CA ALA A 167 -0.66 -14.86 2.70
C ALA A 167 -0.39 -14.39 1.26
N ASP A 168 -0.94 -15.11 0.26
CA ASP A 168 -0.84 -14.76 -1.17
C ASP A 168 -1.70 -13.55 -1.58
N LYS A 169 -2.55 -13.03 -0.69
CA LYS A 169 -3.41 -11.86 -0.89
C LYS A 169 -2.97 -10.62 -0.12
N ILE A 170 -1.93 -10.73 0.71
CA ILE A 170 -1.45 -9.61 1.55
C ILE A 170 -0.80 -8.52 0.70
N PHE A 171 0.03 -8.86 -0.31
CA PHE A 171 0.61 -7.86 -1.20
C PHE A 171 -0.43 -7.33 -2.19
N ARG A 172 -0.56 -6.02 -2.25
CA ARG A 172 -1.36 -5.31 -3.24
C ARG A 172 -0.51 -4.94 -4.46
N THR A 173 0.73 -4.47 -4.24
CA THR A 173 1.67 -4.11 -5.29
C THR A 173 2.96 -4.91 -5.17
N LYS A 174 3.70 -5.01 -6.27
CA LYS A 174 5.12 -5.38 -6.20
C LYS A 174 5.91 -4.28 -5.51
N PRO A 175 7.08 -4.59 -4.94
CA PRO A 175 7.97 -3.54 -4.44
C PRO A 175 8.54 -2.72 -5.59
N TYR A 176 8.82 -1.44 -5.32
CA TYR A 176 9.53 -0.55 -6.24
C TYR A 176 10.57 0.27 -5.49
N LEU A 177 11.65 0.59 -6.20
CA LEU A 177 12.83 1.26 -5.66
C LEU A 177 12.78 2.75 -5.95
N GLN A 178 13.10 3.54 -4.94
CA GLN A 178 13.19 5.00 -5.06
C GLN A 178 14.40 5.56 -4.31
N ASN A 179 14.75 6.80 -4.60
CA ASN A 179 15.75 7.61 -3.90
C ASN A 179 17.09 6.86 -3.72
N PRO A 180 17.77 6.44 -4.80
CA PRO A 180 19.07 5.75 -4.76
C PRO A 180 20.23 6.74 -4.51
N VAL A 181 20.13 7.56 -3.45
CA VAL A 181 21.04 8.66 -3.16
C VAL A 181 21.62 8.51 -1.75
N GLY A 182 22.84 8.98 -1.53
CA GLY A 182 23.46 8.98 -0.19
C GLY A 182 23.83 7.57 0.31
N ASN A 183 24.29 6.68 -0.55
CA ASN A 183 24.62 5.29 -0.24
C ASN A 183 23.45 4.51 0.37
N GLY A 184 22.25 4.78 -0.09
CA GLY A 184 21.05 4.10 0.35
C GLY A 184 20.00 4.05 -0.75
N ILE A 185 18.94 3.28 -0.51
CA ILE A 185 17.81 3.13 -1.41
C ILE A 185 16.54 2.91 -0.59
N THR A 186 15.43 3.37 -1.09
CA THR A 186 14.12 3.17 -0.45
C THR A 186 13.33 2.13 -1.21
N VAL A 187 12.83 1.14 -0.48
CA VAL A 187 11.93 0.11 -1.00
C VAL A 187 10.52 0.47 -0.58
N MET A 188 9.63 0.58 -1.54
CA MET A 188 8.22 0.91 -1.32
C MET A 188 7.30 -0.19 -1.87
N TRP A 189 6.19 -0.42 -1.20
CA TRP A 189 5.13 -1.34 -1.64
C TRP A 189 3.84 -1.09 -0.85
N GLU A 190 2.77 -1.70 -1.28
CA GLU A 190 1.49 -1.64 -0.59
C GLU A 190 0.93 -3.02 -0.26
N THR A 191 0.19 -3.11 0.86
CA THR A 191 -0.53 -4.30 1.30
C THR A 191 -2.05 -4.07 1.27
N THR A 192 -2.81 -5.14 1.10
CA THR A 192 -4.29 -5.11 1.14
C THR A 192 -4.81 -4.88 2.55
N VAL A 193 -4.03 -5.26 3.57
CA VAL A 193 -4.37 -5.21 5.00
C VAL A 193 -3.30 -4.44 5.78
N PRO A 194 -3.66 -3.79 6.91
CA PRO A 194 -2.67 -3.18 7.79
C PRO A 194 -1.62 -4.19 8.24
N SER A 195 -0.34 -3.85 8.11
CA SER A 195 0.75 -4.80 8.32
C SER A 195 1.91 -4.22 9.12
N TYR A 196 2.67 -5.10 9.75
CA TYR A 196 4.04 -4.88 10.20
C TYR A 196 4.99 -5.36 9.12
N CYS A 197 5.86 -4.47 8.64
CA CYS A 197 6.66 -4.71 7.46
C CYS A 197 8.16 -4.52 7.70
N TRP A 198 8.98 -5.26 6.91
CA TRP A 198 10.42 -5.12 6.87
C TRP A 198 10.97 -5.54 5.51
N VAL A 199 12.19 -5.10 5.23
CA VAL A 199 12.97 -5.56 4.08
C VAL A 199 14.09 -6.46 4.59
N GLU A 200 14.24 -7.62 4.00
CA GLU A 200 15.43 -8.47 4.16
C GLU A 200 16.34 -8.25 2.96
N TYR A 201 17.62 -7.93 3.22
CA TYR A 201 18.59 -7.60 2.17
C TYR A 201 19.99 -8.11 2.51
N GLY A 202 20.81 -8.31 1.49
CA GLY A 202 22.19 -8.77 1.64
C GLY A 202 22.92 -8.89 0.30
N THR A 203 24.21 -9.17 0.34
CA THR A 203 25.01 -9.43 -0.85
C THR A 203 24.84 -10.85 -1.39
N ASP A 204 24.20 -11.70 -0.61
CA ASP A 204 23.71 -13.02 -1.00
C ASP A 204 22.36 -13.30 -0.31
N THR A 205 21.64 -14.33 -0.78
CA THR A 205 20.30 -14.66 -0.29
C THR A 205 20.28 -15.52 0.98
N THR A 206 21.45 -15.90 1.52
CA THR A 206 21.58 -16.77 2.69
C THR A 206 21.92 -16.02 3.97
N ARG A 207 22.53 -14.83 3.84
CA ARG A 207 22.90 -13.95 4.96
C ARG A 207 22.24 -12.60 4.76
N LEU A 208 21.11 -12.42 5.43
CA LEU A 208 20.26 -11.26 5.26
C LEU A 208 20.26 -10.39 6.53
N GLU A 209 20.38 -9.11 6.32
CA GLU A 209 20.07 -8.07 7.29
C GLU A 209 18.60 -7.68 7.19
N ARG A 210 18.10 -6.97 8.20
CA ARG A 210 16.72 -6.52 8.24
C ARG A 210 16.65 -5.00 8.41
N ALA A 211 16.00 -4.33 7.46
CA ALA A 211 15.64 -2.92 7.55
C ALA A 211 14.16 -2.75 7.93
N ARG A 212 13.86 -1.73 8.73
CA ARG A 212 12.51 -1.33 9.15
C ARG A 212 12.42 0.19 9.16
N MET A 213 11.24 0.73 8.97
CA MET A 213 11.01 2.15 9.19
C MET A 213 10.85 2.40 10.70
N ILE A 214 11.69 3.28 11.24
CA ILE A 214 11.67 3.67 12.65
C ILE A 214 11.52 5.19 12.73
N VAL A 215 10.54 5.66 13.47
CA VAL A 215 10.31 7.07 13.74
C VAL A 215 10.27 7.27 15.25
N ASP A 216 11.13 8.13 15.77
CA ASP A 216 11.23 8.46 17.21
C ASP A 216 11.30 7.20 18.12
N GLY A 217 12.04 6.17 17.66
CA GLY A 217 12.21 4.90 18.36
C GLY A 217 11.08 3.90 18.21
N GLN A 218 10.00 4.24 17.49
CA GLN A 218 8.89 3.33 17.20
C GLN A 218 9.00 2.76 15.79
N VAL A 219 8.74 1.46 15.67
CA VAL A 219 8.63 0.80 14.36
C VAL A 219 7.30 1.18 13.74
N VAL A 220 7.33 1.73 12.55
CA VAL A 220 6.12 2.06 11.78
C VAL A 220 5.45 0.75 11.37
N CYS A 221 4.20 0.58 11.75
CA CYS A 221 3.39 -0.59 11.44
C CYS A 221 1.90 -0.24 11.49
N ASN A 222 1.03 -1.22 11.21
CA ASN A 222 -0.43 -1.03 11.18
C ASN A 222 -0.90 -0.05 10.09
N ASN A 223 -0.13 0.06 9.03
CA ASN A 223 -0.43 0.82 7.80
C ASN A 223 -0.43 -0.12 6.59
N LYS A 224 -0.85 0.38 5.44
CA LYS A 224 -0.91 -0.37 4.18
C LYS A 224 0.18 0.04 3.21
N LEU A 225 0.55 1.31 3.18
CA LEU A 225 1.63 1.83 2.36
C LEU A 225 2.93 1.81 3.15
N HIS A 226 3.96 1.18 2.60
CA HIS A 226 5.23 0.93 3.28
C HIS A 226 6.36 1.62 2.54
N LYS A 227 7.21 2.32 3.31
CA LYS A 227 8.38 3.05 2.85
C LYS A 227 9.54 2.69 3.78
N ILE A 228 10.49 1.89 3.30
CA ILE A 228 11.63 1.44 4.11
C ILE A 228 12.94 1.82 3.45
N ARG A 229 13.68 2.69 4.10
CA ARG A 229 15.02 3.11 3.68
C ARG A 229 16.06 2.08 4.13
N ILE A 230 16.98 1.74 3.24
CA ILE A 230 18.19 0.97 3.51
C ILE A 230 19.36 1.90 3.28
N ASP A 231 20.15 2.16 4.32
CA ASP A 231 21.31 3.04 4.28
C ASP A 231 22.60 2.28 4.54
N GLY A 232 23.75 2.92 4.31
CA GLY A 232 25.08 2.33 4.53
C GLY A 232 25.50 1.31 3.49
N LEU A 233 24.82 1.28 2.36
CA LEU A 233 25.12 0.39 1.26
C LEU A 233 26.45 0.76 0.59
N GLN A 234 27.17 -0.25 0.07
CA GLN A 234 28.42 -0.05 -0.67
C GLN A 234 28.10 0.21 -2.15
N PRO A 235 28.46 1.37 -2.71
CA PRO A 235 28.31 1.65 -4.14
C PRO A 235 29.02 0.61 -5.00
N GLY A 236 28.41 0.23 -6.12
CA GLY A 236 28.91 -0.80 -7.03
C GLY A 236 28.69 -2.25 -6.58
N GLN A 237 28.30 -2.46 -5.32
CA GLN A 237 27.95 -3.78 -4.81
C GLN A 237 26.53 -4.15 -5.22
N LYS A 238 26.36 -5.37 -5.73
CA LYS A 238 25.02 -5.95 -5.96
C LYS A 238 24.43 -6.39 -4.63
N TYR A 239 23.17 -6.03 -4.40
CA TYR A 239 22.35 -6.46 -3.28
C TYR A 239 21.12 -7.22 -3.77
N TYR A 240 20.76 -8.26 -3.03
CA TYR A 240 19.48 -8.96 -3.14
C TYR A 240 18.58 -8.49 -2.02
N TYR A 241 17.29 -8.36 -2.29
CA TYR A 241 16.31 -8.01 -1.26
C TYR A 241 14.97 -8.69 -1.51
N ARG A 242 14.19 -8.82 -0.45
CA ARG A 242 12.77 -9.14 -0.50
C ARG A 242 12.00 -8.35 0.54
N VAL A 243 10.73 -8.10 0.27
CA VAL A 243 9.81 -7.46 1.22
C VAL A 243 9.03 -8.54 1.97
N CYS A 244 8.81 -8.26 3.27
CA CYS A 244 8.06 -9.12 4.16
C CYS A 244 6.97 -8.28 4.83
N SER A 245 5.74 -8.83 4.86
CA SER A 245 4.58 -8.15 5.47
C SER A 245 3.81 -9.13 6.33
N GLN A 246 3.68 -8.84 7.61
CA GLN A 246 2.87 -9.59 8.56
C GLN A 246 1.63 -8.79 8.90
N GLU A 247 0.46 -9.34 8.59
CA GLU A 247 -0.82 -8.71 8.88
C GLU A 247 -0.97 -8.39 10.36
N MET A 248 -1.57 -7.23 10.66
CA MET A 248 -1.97 -6.83 12.02
C MET A 248 -3.48 -6.89 12.15
N LEU A 249 -3.98 -7.96 12.77
CA LEU A 249 -5.42 -8.14 13.01
C LEU A 249 -5.94 -7.21 14.10
N LEU A 250 -5.13 -6.97 15.14
CA LEU A 250 -5.48 -6.10 16.25
C LEU A 250 -4.23 -5.35 16.74
N TYR A 251 -4.37 -4.04 16.94
CA TYR A 251 -3.35 -3.18 17.54
C TYR A 251 -3.97 -2.33 18.65
N GLN A 252 -3.80 -2.74 19.88
CA GLN A 252 -4.23 -2.03 21.09
C GLN A 252 -3.05 -1.78 22.02
N ALA A 253 -3.20 -0.91 23.02
CA ALA A 253 -2.12 -0.53 23.93
C ALA A 253 -1.34 -1.73 24.49
N TYR A 254 -2.03 -2.73 25.02
CA TYR A 254 -1.42 -3.89 25.68
C TYR A 254 -1.64 -5.21 24.93
N LYS A 255 -2.29 -5.20 23.76
CA LYS A 255 -2.59 -6.41 22.98
C LYS A 255 -2.36 -6.16 21.49
N LYS A 256 -1.53 -6.99 20.87
CA LYS A 256 -1.35 -7.07 19.42
C LYS A 256 -1.64 -8.50 18.98
N VAL A 257 -2.35 -8.65 17.89
CA VAL A 257 -2.61 -9.94 17.26
C VAL A 257 -2.19 -9.85 15.81
N PHE A 258 -1.34 -10.77 15.41
CA PHE A 258 -0.83 -10.86 14.06
C PHE A 258 -1.58 -11.93 13.28
N GLY A 259 -1.78 -11.68 12.00
CA GLY A 259 -2.26 -12.64 11.03
C GLY A 259 -1.12 -13.33 10.29
N ASN A 260 -1.39 -13.66 9.02
CA ASN A 260 -0.42 -14.34 8.16
C ASN A 260 0.73 -13.40 7.75
N THR A 261 1.85 -14.04 7.36
CA THR A 261 3.04 -13.34 6.83
C THR A 261 3.20 -13.68 5.36
N ALA A 262 3.34 -12.65 4.52
CA ALA A 262 3.72 -12.77 3.13
C ALA A 262 5.19 -12.37 2.94
N GLN A 263 5.86 -13.03 1.98
CA GLN A 263 7.21 -12.69 1.54
C GLN A 263 7.23 -12.63 0.02
N SER A 264 7.86 -11.60 -0.55
CA SER A 264 8.07 -11.54 -1.99
C SER A 264 9.19 -12.50 -2.44
N THR A 265 9.29 -12.74 -3.73
CA THR A 265 10.52 -13.27 -4.33
C THR A 265 11.67 -12.28 -4.14
N PHE A 266 12.90 -12.76 -4.29
CA PHE A 266 14.06 -11.87 -4.28
C PHE A 266 14.12 -11.04 -5.57
N SER A 267 14.40 -9.75 -5.40
CA SER A 267 14.83 -8.82 -6.43
C SER A 267 16.27 -8.36 -6.16
N GLU A 268 16.89 -7.66 -7.09
CA GLU A 268 18.27 -7.20 -6.96
C GLU A 268 18.42 -5.74 -7.40
N PHE A 269 19.39 -5.04 -6.84
CA PHE A 269 19.79 -3.70 -7.27
C PHE A 269 21.30 -3.47 -7.04
N THR A 270 21.82 -2.42 -7.68
CA THR A 270 23.18 -1.92 -7.48
C THR A 270 23.14 -0.40 -7.46
N LEU A 271 23.78 0.23 -6.48
CA LEU A 271 23.96 1.69 -6.47
C LEU A 271 25.15 2.09 -7.34
N PRO A 272 25.12 3.26 -8.03
CA PRO A 272 26.23 3.72 -8.81
C PRO A 272 27.44 4.05 -7.93
N VAL A 273 28.65 3.80 -8.42
CA VAL A 273 29.87 4.32 -7.79
C VAL A 273 30.02 5.81 -8.09
N ALA A 274 30.70 6.54 -7.21
CA ALA A 274 30.80 8.01 -7.30
C ALA A 274 31.51 8.53 -8.58
N ASP A 275 32.35 7.72 -9.19
CA ASP A 275 33.12 8.01 -10.40
C ASP A 275 32.60 7.28 -11.65
N THR A 276 31.35 6.76 -11.58
CA THR A 276 30.70 6.17 -12.76
C THR A 276 30.65 7.19 -13.90
N GLU A 277 31.29 6.84 -15.03
CA GLU A 277 31.33 7.69 -16.22
C GLU A 277 30.27 7.32 -17.27
N SER A 278 29.53 6.26 -17.02
CA SER A 278 28.52 5.78 -17.96
C SER A 278 27.25 5.38 -17.24
N PHE A 279 26.10 5.83 -17.77
CA PHE A 279 24.77 5.40 -17.36
C PHE A 279 23.75 5.64 -18.46
N THR A 280 22.62 5.00 -18.36
CA THR A 280 21.45 5.27 -19.19
C THR A 280 20.25 5.53 -18.29
N ALA A 281 19.53 6.62 -18.52
CA ALA A 281 18.27 6.94 -17.88
C ALA A 281 17.14 7.01 -18.90
N ILE A 282 15.96 6.59 -18.49
CA ILE A 282 14.74 6.74 -19.28
C ILE A 282 13.90 7.85 -18.67
N VAL A 283 13.35 8.72 -19.50
CA VAL A 283 12.44 9.79 -19.04
C VAL A 283 11.10 9.66 -19.77
N PHE A 284 10.06 9.46 -18.96
CA PHE A 284 8.66 9.51 -19.39
C PHE A 284 8.02 10.80 -18.87
N ASN A 285 7.02 11.28 -19.56
CA ASN A 285 6.27 12.48 -19.19
C ASN A 285 4.85 12.44 -19.75
N ASP A 286 3.95 13.24 -19.18
CA ASP A 286 2.58 13.47 -19.67
C ASP A 286 1.84 12.17 -20.04
N LEU A 287 1.94 11.14 -19.20
CA LEU A 287 1.30 9.85 -19.44
C LEU A 287 -0.21 9.88 -19.17
N HIS A 288 -0.66 10.77 -18.26
CA HIS A 288 -2.07 10.99 -17.91
C HIS A 288 -2.87 9.70 -17.75
N GLN A 289 -2.28 8.70 -17.06
CA GLN A 289 -2.90 7.39 -16.82
C GLN A 289 -3.24 6.59 -18.10
N HIS A 290 -2.70 6.97 -19.26
CA HIS A 290 -2.90 6.24 -20.51
C HIS A 290 -2.00 5.02 -20.60
N THR A 291 -2.38 3.95 -19.91
CA THR A 291 -1.67 2.68 -19.78
C THR A 291 -1.24 2.08 -21.13
N ASN A 292 -2.11 2.11 -22.15
CA ASN A 292 -1.77 1.57 -23.45
C ASN A 292 -0.65 2.33 -24.14
N THR A 293 -0.64 3.66 -24.01
CA THR A 293 0.44 4.51 -24.53
C THR A 293 1.73 4.20 -23.79
N PHE A 294 1.70 4.17 -22.46
CA PHE A 294 2.85 3.83 -21.63
C PHE A 294 3.45 2.47 -21.99
N ARG A 295 2.61 1.42 -22.06
CA ARG A 295 3.06 0.07 -22.44
C ARG A 295 3.66 0.02 -23.85
N THR A 296 3.15 0.85 -24.77
CA THR A 296 3.69 0.95 -26.12
C THR A 296 5.07 1.63 -26.12
N LEU A 297 5.25 2.68 -25.33
CA LEU A 297 6.55 3.32 -25.14
C LEU A 297 7.56 2.38 -24.46
N CYS A 298 7.15 1.61 -23.46
CA CYS A 298 7.99 0.59 -22.83
C CYS A 298 8.51 -0.45 -23.82
N LYS A 299 7.72 -0.84 -24.83
CA LYS A 299 8.19 -1.75 -25.91
C LYS A 299 9.33 -1.14 -26.73
N GLN A 300 9.36 0.20 -26.89
CA GLN A 300 10.41 0.85 -27.67
C GLN A 300 11.77 0.87 -26.95
N ILE A 301 11.77 0.64 -25.64
CA ILE A 301 12.98 0.61 -24.82
C ILE A 301 13.30 -0.78 -24.26
N GLN A 302 12.58 -1.83 -24.66
CA GLN A 302 12.72 -3.19 -24.10
C GLN A 302 14.14 -3.76 -24.23
N ASP A 303 14.89 -3.37 -25.28
CA ASP A 303 16.25 -3.81 -25.54
C ASP A 303 17.30 -2.83 -24.99
N VAL A 304 16.87 -1.73 -24.35
CA VAL A 304 17.77 -0.75 -23.72
C VAL A 304 18.05 -1.17 -22.28
N LYS A 305 19.31 -1.28 -21.92
CA LYS A 305 19.71 -1.42 -20.51
C LYS A 305 19.80 -0.02 -19.92
N TYR A 306 19.05 0.20 -18.83
CA TYR A 306 19.03 1.49 -18.14
C TYR A 306 19.21 1.32 -16.64
N ASP A 307 19.70 2.38 -15.98
CA ASP A 307 20.11 2.39 -14.59
C ASP A 307 19.04 3.02 -13.69
N PHE A 308 18.25 3.94 -14.21
CA PHE A 308 17.12 4.55 -13.51
C PHE A 308 16.09 5.14 -14.48
N VAL A 309 14.91 5.43 -13.94
CA VAL A 309 13.81 6.05 -14.69
C VAL A 309 13.36 7.33 -14.00
N VAL A 310 13.03 8.35 -14.78
CA VAL A 310 12.39 9.59 -14.31
C VAL A 310 11.00 9.69 -14.93
N PHE A 311 9.98 9.79 -14.09
CA PHE A 311 8.64 10.19 -14.48
C PHE A 311 8.52 11.71 -14.28
N ASN A 312 8.59 12.45 -15.38
CA ASN A 312 8.72 13.91 -15.37
C ASN A 312 7.36 14.62 -15.40
N GLY A 313 6.49 14.27 -14.45
CA GLY A 313 5.21 14.93 -14.23
C GLY A 313 4.08 14.50 -15.17
N ASP A 314 2.86 14.80 -14.75
CA ASP A 314 1.60 14.47 -15.41
C ASP A 314 1.49 12.96 -15.77
N CYS A 315 2.01 12.12 -14.87
CA CYS A 315 1.92 10.68 -15.01
C CYS A 315 0.71 10.11 -14.27
N VAL A 316 0.37 10.71 -13.10
CA VAL A 316 -0.85 10.43 -12.34
C VAL A 316 -1.80 11.62 -12.49
N ASP A 317 -2.87 11.43 -13.26
CA ASP A 317 -3.79 12.49 -13.65
C ASP A 317 -4.84 12.76 -12.57
N ASP A 318 -4.90 14.00 -12.05
CA ASP A 318 -5.92 14.49 -11.12
C ASP A 318 -6.29 13.47 -10.03
N PRO A 319 -5.38 13.12 -9.10
CA PRO A 319 -5.54 12.00 -8.17
C PRO A 319 -6.78 12.16 -7.27
N VAL A 320 -7.73 11.23 -7.38
CA VAL A 320 -9.03 11.27 -6.69
C VAL A 320 -8.93 10.65 -5.29
N ASP A 321 -8.24 9.51 -5.19
CA ASP A 321 -8.10 8.75 -3.97
C ASP A 321 -6.84 7.86 -3.98
N HIS A 322 -6.60 7.22 -2.85
CA HIS A 322 -5.49 6.30 -2.66
C HIS A 322 -5.52 5.10 -3.63
N GLU A 323 -6.70 4.58 -3.91
CA GLU A 323 -6.91 3.40 -4.75
C GLU A 323 -6.47 3.65 -6.21
N GLN A 324 -6.91 4.78 -6.75
CA GLN A 324 -6.51 5.23 -8.08
C GLN A 324 -4.98 5.45 -8.15
N ALA A 325 -4.43 6.21 -7.21
CA ALA A 325 -3.01 6.52 -7.17
C ALA A 325 -2.16 5.24 -7.13
N THR A 326 -2.47 4.31 -6.22
CA THR A 326 -1.77 3.02 -6.11
C THR A 326 -1.81 2.23 -7.41
N THR A 327 -2.98 2.16 -8.05
CA THR A 327 -3.16 1.40 -9.29
C THR A 327 -2.23 1.90 -10.39
N PHE A 328 -2.17 3.23 -10.60
CA PHE A 328 -1.33 3.79 -11.66
C PHE A 328 0.16 3.77 -11.33
N ILE A 329 0.55 4.08 -10.10
CA ILE A 329 1.96 4.01 -9.68
C ILE A 329 2.48 2.57 -9.79
N SER A 330 1.67 1.57 -9.39
CA SER A 330 2.03 0.17 -9.56
C SER A 330 2.24 -0.18 -11.03
N GLU A 331 1.36 0.26 -11.92
CA GLU A 331 1.48 0.02 -13.34
C GLU A 331 2.73 0.67 -13.96
N LEU A 332 3.02 1.92 -13.58
CA LEU A 332 4.22 2.64 -14.03
C LEU A 332 5.49 1.94 -13.55
N THR A 333 5.56 1.59 -12.28
CA THR A 333 6.75 0.96 -11.70
C THR A 333 6.96 -0.46 -12.22
N GLU A 334 5.89 -1.24 -12.39
CA GLU A 334 5.98 -2.58 -12.98
C GLU A 334 6.42 -2.55 -14.46
N GLY A 335 5.94 -1.57 -15.22
CA GLY A 335 6.29 -1.41 -16.64
C GLY A 335 7.76 -1.13 -16.90
N VAL A 336 8.47 -0.59 -15.91
CA VAL A 336 9.92 -0.27 -16.00
C VAL A 336 10.79 -1.14 -15.09
N CYS A 337 10.30 -2.28 -14.61
CA CYS A 337 11.02 -3.15 -13.67
C CYS A 337 11.45 -2.40 -12.39
N GLY A 338 10.56 -1.60 -11.83
CA GLY A 338 10.84 -0.77 -10.66
C GLY A 338 11.26 -1.53 -9.40
N ASP A 339 11.05 -2.85 -9.36
CA ASP A 339 11.58 -3.73 -8.32
C ASP A 339 13.11 -3.93 -8.39
N ARG A 340 13.76 -3.54 -9.51
CA ARG A 340 15.21 -3.64 -9.74
C ARG A 340 15.84 -2.33 -10.16
N ILE A 341 15.06 -1.50 -10.86
CA ILE A 341 15.52 -0.23 -11.42
C ILE A 341 14.87 0.91 -10.61
N PRO A 342 15.67 1.77 -9.94
CA PRO A 342 15.10 2.86 -9.16
C PRO A 342 14.38 3.89 -10.03
N THR A 343 13.29 4.42 -9.50
CA THR A 343 12.43 5.40 -10.16
C THR A 343 12.43 6.72 -9.41
N PHE A 344 12.42 7.83 -10.14
CA PHE A 344 12.19 9.18 -9.62
C PHE A 344 10.87 9.68 -10.16
N PHE A 345 10.01 10.15 -9.28
CA PHE A 345 8.76 10.79 -9.66
C PHE A 345 8.87 12.30 -9.42
N MET A 346 8.59 13.07 -10.46
CA MET A 346 8.43 14.52 -10.38
C MET A 346 6.96 14.87 -10.50
N ARG A 347 6.52 15.90 -9.79
CA ARG A 347 5.18 16.45 -9.99
C ARG A 347 5.11 17.25 -11.27
N GLY A 348 4.05 17.05 -12.04
CA GLY A 348 3.52 18.03 -12.96
C GLY A 348 2.37 18.81 -12.32
N ASN A 349 1.63 19.54 -13.14
CA ASN A 349 0.49 20.31 -12.66
C ASN A 349 -0.78 19.46 -12.44
N HIS A 350 -0.86 18.25 -12.99
CA HIS A 350 -1.99 17.34 -12.74
C HIS A 350 -1.87 16.56 -11.44
N GLU A 351 -0.68 16.25 -10.96
CA GLU A 351 -0.49 15.57 -9.67
C GLU A 351 -0.92 16.42 -8.46
N ILE A 352 -1.08 17.72 -8.62
CA ILE A 352 -1.42 18.65 -7.53
C ILE A 352 -2.88 19.09 -7.53
N ARG A 353 -3.69 18.52 -8.40
CA ARG A 353 -5.13 18.74 -8.48
C ARG A 353 -5.88 17.63 -7.76
N ASN A 354 -7.17 17.88 -7.48
CA ASN A 354 -8.11 16.94 -6.90
C ASN A 354 -7.83 16.53 -5.43
N ALA A 355 -8.73 15.72 -4.86
CA ALA A 355 -8.84 15.49 -3.42
C ALA A 355 -7.65 14.74 -2.80
N TYR A 356 -6.96 13.91 -3.57
CA TYR A 356 -5.84 13.10 -3.09
C TYR A 356 -4.45 13.67 -3.42
N SER A 357 -4.37 14.87 -3.97
CA SER A 357 -3.10 15.50 -4.40
C SER A 357 -2.03 15.57 -3.29
N ILE A 358 -2.44 15.87 -2.06
CA ILE A 358 -1.51 15.87 -0.90
C ILE A 358 -1.14 14.44 -0.52
N GLY A 359 -2.10 13.51 -0.47
CA GLY A 359 -1.87 12.11 -0.13
C GLY A 359 -0.99 11.38 -1.15
N LEU A 360 -0.98 11.81 -2.41
CA LEU A 360 -0.12 11.25 -3.44
C LEU A 360 1.37 11.30 -3.05
N ARG A 361 1.78 12.29 -2.26
CA ARG A 361 3.15 12.43 -1.76
C ARG A 361 3.63 11.20 -0.97
N ASP A 362 2.73 10.50 -0.29
CA ASP A 362 3.08 9.34 0.53
C ASP A 362 3.57 8.16 -0.31
N HIS A 363 3.20 8.10 -1.60
CA HIS A 363 3.63 7.08 -2.55
C HIS A 363 5.05 7.28 -3.09
N PHE A 364 5.72 8.37 -2.70
CA PHE A 364 7.05 8.71 -3.20
C PHE A 364 8.03 8.93 -2.05
N ASP A 365 9.31 8.69 -2.33
CA ASP A 365 10.42 9.06 -1.46
C ASP A 365 11.28 10.10 -2.17
N TYR A 366 10.91 11.35 -2.01
CA TYR A 366 11.61 12.47 -2.62
C TYR A 366 12.98 12.68 -1.99
N VAL A 367 13.99 12.97 -2.82
CA VAL A 367 15.35 13.28 -2.36
C VAL A 367 15.32 14.50 -1.44
N GLY A 368 15.77 14.33 -0.19
CA GLY A 368 15.76 15.40 0.81
C GLY A 368 14.37 15.83 1.26
N ASP A 369 13.36 14.98 1.07
CA ASP A 369 11.96 15.22 1.41
C ASP A 369 11.37 16.49 0.77
N LYS A 370 11.85 16.85 -0.43
CA LYS A 370 11.36 17.98 -1.24
C LYS A 370 11.00 17.51 -2.65
N THR A 371 9.99 18.12 -3.24
CA THR A 371 9.57 17.84 -4.62
C THR A 371 10.56 18.36 -5.68
N TYR A 372 11.57 19.10 -5.24
CA TYR A 372 12.72 19.55 -6.02
C TYR A 372 14.02 19.10 -5.34
N ALA A 373 15.01 18.74 -6.12
CA ALA A 373 16.25 18.17 -5.58
C ALA A 373 17.42 18.27 -6.56
N SER A 374 18.60 17.92 -6.06
CA SER A 374 19.76 17.67 -6.90
C SER A 374 20.55 16.50 -6.34
N PHE A 375 21.09 15.66 -7.22
CA PHE A 375 21.92 14.53 -6.86
C PHE A 375 22.94 14.24 -7.96
N ASN A 376 23.95 13.46 -7.61
CA ASN A 376 24.91 12.95 -8.58
C ASN A 376 24.54 11.52 -8.98
N TRP A 377 24.61 11.25 -10.28
CA TRP A 377 24.74 9.89 -10.79
C TRP A 377 26.12 9.77 -11.43
N GLY A 378 27.02 9.13 -10.71
CA GLY A 378 28.45 9.18 -11.06
C GLY A 378 28.96 10.62 -11.12
N ASP A 379 29.60 10.98 -12.24
CA ASP A 379 30.18 12.30 -12.51
C ASP A 379 29.18 13.32 -13.09
N THR A 380 27.91 12.95 -13.21
CA THR A 380 26.84 13.82 -13.73
C THR A 380 25.97 14.36 -12.61
N ARG A 381 25.74 15.66 -12.64
CA ARG A 381 24.82 16.35 -11.72
C ARG A 381 23.44 16.46 -12.35
N ILE A 382 22.43 15.96 -11.68
CA ILE A 382 21.03 16.07 -12.06
C ILE A 382 20.36 17.06 -11.11
N VAL A 383 19.68 18.05 -11.66
CA VAL A 383 18.91 19.07 -10.92
C VAL A 383 17.46 18.97 -11.37
N MET A 384 16.58 18.71 -10.42
CA MET A 384 15.14 18.56 -10.62
C MET A 384 14.42 19.73 -9.95
N LEU A 385 13.57 20.43 -10.70
CA LEU A 385 12.80 21.57 -10.20
C LEU A 385 11.29 21.33 -10.32
N ASP A 386 10.54 21.84 -9.37
CA ASP A 386 9.08 21.75 -9.31
C ASP A 386 8.45 23.10 -9.59
N CYS A 387 7.86 23.27 -10.77
CA CYS A 387 7.19 24.50 -11.16
C CYS A 387 5.86 24.77 -10.42
N GLY A 388 5.33 23.74 -9.75
CA GLY A 388 3.97 23.78 -9.21
C GLY A 388 2.92 23.78 -10.32
N GLU A 389 1.91 24.59 -10.17
CA GLU A 389 0.80 24.70 -11.12
C GLU A 389 1.13 25.69 -12.26
N ASP A 390 0.43 25.54 -13.38
CA ASP A 390 0.58 26.37 -14.59
C ASP A 390 -0.14 27.74 -14.49
N LYS A 391 -1.06 27.91 -13.55
CA LYS A 391 -1.82 29.15 -13.30
C LYS A 391 -1.37 29.85 -12.03
N PRO A 392 -1.58 31.17 -11.89
CA PRO A 392 -1.26 31.90 -10.68
C PRO A 392 -2.15 31.44 -9.49
N ASP A 393 -1.63 31.61 -8.26
CA ASP A 393 -2.28 31.11 -7.06
C ASP A 393 -3.66 31.74 -6.80
N ASP A 394 -3.92 32.94 -7.29
CA ASP A 394 -5.21 33.66 -7.20
C ASP A 394 -6.19 33.24 -8.31
N HIS A 395 -5.83 32.30 -9.19
CA HIS A 395 -6.74 31.82 -10.21
C HIS A 395 -7.99 31.21 -9.57
N TRP A 396 -9.16 31.57 -10.05
CA TRP A 396 -10.46 31.20 -9.46
C TRP A 396 -10.66 29.71 -9.25
N VAL A 397 -10.06 28.86 -10.10
CA VAL A 397 -10.18 27.39 -10.05
C VAL A 397 -9.55 26.77 -8.79
N TYR A 398 -8.68 27.49 -8.10
CA TYR A 398 -8.01 26.98 -6.88
C TYR A 398 -8.70 27.37 -5.58
N TYR A 399 -9.69 28.24 -5.62
CA TYR A 399 -10.46 28.66 -4.43
C TYR A 399 -9.58 29.16 -3.28
N GLY A 400 -8.36 29.67 -3.56
CA GLY A 400 -7.41 30.13 -2.54
C GLY A 400 -6.70 29.00 -1.78
N LEU A 401 -6.66 27.77 -2.32
CA LEU A 401 -6.07 26.61 -1.66
C LEU A 401 -4.63 26.32 -2.12
N ASN A 402 -4.06 27.12 -3.02
CA ASN A 402 -2.70 26.99 -3.52
C ASN A 402 -1.81 28.17 -3.10
N ASP A 403 -0.54 27.89 -2.81
CA ASP A 403 0.52 28.89 -2.57
C ASP A 403 1.85 28.39 -3.20
N PHE A 404 1.84 28.25 -4.52
CA PHE A 404 3.04 27.84 -5.26
C PHE A 404 4.05 28.97 -5.42
N THR A 405 3.65 30.21 -5.19
CA THR A 405 4.55 31.36 -5.20
C THR A 405 5.65 31.17 -4.16
N GLN A 406 5.31 30.71 -2.95
CA GLN A 406 6.30 30.38 -1.92
C GLN A 406 7.23 29.25 -2.37
N LEU A 407 6.70 28.15 -2.88
CA LEU A 407 7.48 27.02 -3.38
C LEU A 407 8.47 27.43 -4.49
N ARG A 408 8.05 28.31 -5.41
CA ARG A 408 8.90 28.82 -6.49
C ARG A 408 10.03 29.69 -5.95
N ASN A 409 9.75 30.53 -4.94
CA ASN A 409 10.75 31.36 -4.27
C ASN A 409 11.75 30.55 -3.44
N GLU A 410 11.32 29.50 -2.73
CA GLU A 410 12.23 28.57 -2.02
C GLU A 410 13.26 27.97 -2.98
N GLN A 411 12.86 27.67 -4.21
CA GLN A 411 13.76 27.12 -5.21
C GLN A 411 14.76 28.14 -5.77
N VAL A 412 14.51 29.45 -5.64
CA VAL A 412 15.53 30.48 -5.93
C VAL A 412 16.71 30.32 -4.99
N ASP A 413 16.47 30.11 -3.71
CA ASP A 413 17.55 29.92 -2.71
C ASP A 413 18.20 28.56 -2.86
N PHE A 414 17.42 27.51 -3.19
CA PHE A 414 17.97 26.21 -3.57
C PHE A 414 18.91 26.33 -4.77
N LEU A 415 18.49 26.99 -5.85
CA LEU A 415 19.31 27.18 -7.05
C LEU A 415 20.61 27.97 -6.75
N LYS A 416 20.55 29.05 -5.97
CA LYS A 416 21.76 29.81 -5.55
C LYS A 416 22.75 28.90 -4.83
N LYS A 417 22.28 28.07 -3.89
CA LYS A 417 23.11 27.10 -3.17
C LYS A 417 23.66 26.05 -4.12
N GLU A 418 22.81 25.48 -4.96
CA GLU A 418 23.18 24.44 -5.91
C GLU A 418 24.25 24.88 -6.89
N LEU A 419 24.05 26.01 -7.57
CA LEU A 419 24.99 26.56 -8.53
C LEU A 419 26.36 26.93 -7.91
N SER A 420 26.40 27.19 -6.60
CA SER A 420 27.62 27.44 -5.85
C SER A 420 28.27 26.18 -5.26
N ALA A 421 27.53 25.07 -5.21
CA ALA A 421 27.98 23.82 -4.59
C ALA A 421 29.19 23.21 -5.31
N LYS A 422 30.03 22.52 -4.52
CA LYS A 422 31.21 21.85 -5.04
C LYS A 422 30.84 20.72 -6.00
N GLU A 423 29.78 20.01 -5.69
CA GLU A 423 29.24 18.90 -6.46
C GLU A 423 28.79 19.37 -7.85
N PHE A 424 28.07 20.49 -7.92
CA PHE A 424 27.64 21.10 -9.17
C PHE A 424 28.85 21.56 -10.01
N LYS A 425 29.82 22.25 -9.39
CA LYS A 425 31.01 22.78 -10.08
C LYS A 425 31.93 21.68 -10.62
N LYS A 426 32.05 20.58 -9.88
CA LYS A 426 32.93 19.44 -10.25
C LYS A 426 32.31 18.48 -11.25
N ALA A 427 30.99 18.46 -11.38
CA ALA A 427 30.32 17.56 -12.30
C ALA A 427 30.82 17.77 -13.73
N LYS A 428 31.05 16.65 -14.46
CA LYS A 428 31.42 16.71 -15.88
C LYS A 428 30.23 17.11 -16.75
N LYS A 429 29.06 16.62 -16.44
CA LYS A 429 27.80 16.96 -17.12
C LYS A 429 26.74 17.42 -16.09
N ARG A 430 25.81 18.24 -16.56
CA ARG A 430 24.71 18.78 -15.75
C ARG A 430 23.43 18.71 -16.54
N VAL A 431 22.43 18.05 -15.98
CA VAL A 431 21.10 17.87 -16.57
C VAL A 431 20.09 18.60 -15.71
N LEU A 432 19.27 19.44 -16.31
CA LEU A 432 18.15 20.11 -15.68
C LEU A 432 16.86 19.40 -16.09
N ILE A 433 16.00 19.07 -15.13
CA ILE A 433 14.72 18.42 -15.38
C ILE A 433 13.64 19.22 -14.68
N HIS A 434 12.61 19.60 -15.37
CA HIS A 434 11.39 20.18 -14.80
C HIS A 434 10.21 20.00 -15.75
N HIS A 435 9.02 19.84 -15.22
CA HIS A 435 7.85 19.53 -16.02
C HIS A 435 7.49 20.67 -16.97
N ILE A 436 7.11 21.85 -16.47
CA ILE A 436 6.67 22.99 -17.27
C ILE A 436 7.89 23.71 -17.86
N PRO A 437 8.05 23.80 -19.18
CA PRO A 437 9.24 24.40 -19.81
C PRO A 437 9.37 25.90 -19.49
N LEU A 438 10.60 26.36 -19.24
CA LEU A 438 10.93 27.80 -19.16
C LEU A 438 10.97 28.46 -20.55
N TYR A 439 11.32 27.68 -21.57
CA TYR A 439 11.42 28.10 -22.97
C TYR A 439 10.60 27.15 -23.85
N GLY A 440 9.89 27.66 -24.82
CA GLY A 440 9.08 26.86 -25.73
C GLY A 440 7.70 26.47 -25.20
N ASN A 441 7.27 27.00 -24.07
CA ASN A 441 5.91 26.84 -23.57
C ASN A 441 4.90 27.73 -24.35
N TYR A 442 3.62 27.35 -24.34
CA TYR A 442 2.54 28.14 -24.95
C TYR A 442 2.30 29.46 -24.23
N GLU A 443 2.41 29.43 -22.90
CA GLU A 443 2.28 30.58 -22.04
C GLU A 443 3.59 30.81 -21.29
N LYS A 444 3.77 32.03 -20.77
CA LYS A 444 4.94 32.33 -19.95
C LYS A 444 4.92 31.49 -18.67
N ASN A 445 5.94 30.65 -18.48
CA ASN A 445 6.12 29.89 -17.24
C ASN A 445 6.26 30.85 -16.06
N LEU A 446 5.49 30.65 -15.00
CA LEU A 446 5.46 31.48 -13.78
C LEU A 446 6.81 31.51 -13.04
N CYS A 447 7.68 30.52 -13.26
CA CYS A 447 9.02 30.49 -12.71
C CYS A 447 10.04 31.30 -13.52
N ALA A 448 9.68 31.71 -14.75
CA ALA A 448 10.66 32.33 -15.67
C ALA A 448 11.32 33.57 -15.07
N ASP A 449 10.55 34.48 -14.48
CA ASP A 449 11.10 35.71 -13.90
C ASP A 449 12.00 35.48 -12.69
N LEU A 450 11.79 34.35 -11.98
CA LEU A 450 12.54 33.96 -10.79
C LEU A 450 13.81 33.19 -11.13
N TRP A 451 13.74 32.24 -12.05
CA TRP A 451 14.80 31.25 -12.27
C TRP A 451 15.68 31.54 -13.48
N THR A 452 15.16 32.19 -14.54
CA THR A 452 15.90 32.39 -15.80
C THR A 452 17.23 33.08 -15.58
N LYS A 453 17.27 34.17 -14.78
CA LYS A 453 18.51 34.92 -14.50
C LYS A 453 19.61 34.09 -13.82
N LEU A 454 19.23 33.09 -13.04
CA LEU A 454 20.15 32.13 -12.39
C LEU A 454 20.61 31.08 -13.39
N LEU A 455 19.68 30.56 -14.18
CA LEU A 455 19.90 29.43 -15.09
C LEU A 455 20.63 29.84 -16.38
N GLU A 456 20.42 31.08 -16.88
CA GLU A 456 21.06 31.59 -18.12
C GLU A 456 22.59 31.60 -18.08
N LYS A 457 23.18 31.66 -16.86
CA LYS A 457 24.63 31.64 -16.65
C LYS A 457 25.13 30.27 -16.17
N ALA A 458 24.23 29.36 -15.90
CA ALA A 458 24.57 28.04 -15.39
C ALA A 458 24.98 27.10 -16.54
N PRO A 459 26.08 26.35 -16.40
CA PRO A 459 26.60 25.51 -17.47
C PRO A 459 25.86 24.16 -17.55
N PHE A 460 24.54 24.21 -17.67
CA PHE A 460 23.76 23.01 -17.98
C PHE A 460 24.05 22.53 -19.42
N ASN A 461 24.08 21.21 -19.60
CA ASN A 461 24.25 20.59 -20.90
C ASN A 461 22.93 20.46 -21.65
N VAL A 462 21.81 20.26 -20.92
CA VAL A 462 20.48 20.09 -21.49
C VAL A 462 19.41 20.33 -20.43
N SER A 463 18.24 20.77 -20.86
CA SER A 463 16.99 20.74 -20.07
C SER A 463 16.00 19.76 -20.69
N LEU A 464 15.44 18.87 -19.87
CA LEU A 464 14.39 17.91 -20.23
C LEU A 464 13.07 18.36 -19.64
N ASN A 465 12.08 18.55 -20.47
CA ASN A 465 10.80 19.17 -20.15
C ASN A 465 9.62 18.37 -20.72
N ALA A 466 8.40 18.82 -20.41
CA ALA A 466 7.14 18.14 -20.66
C ALA A 466 5.98 19.12 -20.89
N HIS A 467 4.76 18.83 -20.41
CA HIS A 467 3.61 19.74 -20.24
C HIS A 467 2.89 20.16 -21.53
N THR A 468 3.60 20.46 -22.58
CA THR A 468 2.96 21.00 -23.80
C THR A 468 2.25 19.95 -24.64
N HIS A 469 2.42 18.66 -24.33
CA HIS A 469 1.92 17.50 -25.08
C HIS A 469 2.39 17.45 -26.55
N LYS A 470 3.39 18.27 -26.90
CA LYS A 470 4.00 18.30 -28.23
C LYS A 470 5.50 18.19 -28.12
N TYR A 471 6.05 17.21 -28.80
CA TYR A 471 7.49 17.11 -28.92
C TYR A 471 8.06 18.39 -29.56
N ALA A 472 9.12 18.93 -28.93
CA ALA A 472 9.89 20.03 -29.49
C ALA A 472 11.37 19.92 -29.07
N TYR A 473 12.24 20.41 -29.95
CA TYR A 473 13.66 20.57 -29.68
C TYR A 473 14.08 22.01 -30.03
N HIS A 474 14.66 22.68 -29.06
CA HIS A 474 15.18 24.03 -29.21
C HIS A 474 16.69 24.03 -28.94
N PRO A 475 17.54 24.15 -29.98
CA PRO A 475 18.97 24.28 -29.79
C PRO A 475 19.33 25.49 -28.93
N LYS A 476 20.53 25.47 -28.35
CA LYS A 476 21.04 26.59 -27.56
C LYS A 476 20.99 27.87 -28.36
N GLY A 477 20.39 28.93 -27.76
CA GLY A 477 20.30 30.29 -28.32
C GLY A 477 19.03 30.57 -29.13
N GLU A 478 18.27 29.54 -29.55
CA GLU A 478 17.09 29.74 -30.42
C GLU A 478 16.01 30.61 -29.76
N LEU A 479 15.73 30.33 -28.48
CA LEU A 479 14.73 31.05 -27.68
C LEU A 479 15.37 31.95 -26.60
N GLY A 480 16.65 32.28 -26.72
CA GLY A 480 17.43 32.94 -25.67
C GLY A 480 17.91 31.96 -24.56
N ASN A 481 17.69 30.69 -24.74
CA ASN A 481 18.13 29.59 -23.84
C ASN A 481 19.66 29.42 -23.91
N ASN A 482 20.31 29.22 -22.75
CA ASN A 482 21.75 29.00 -22.67
C ASN A 482 22.19 27.53 -22.87
N TYR A 483 21.24 26.62 -22.93
CA TYR A 483 21.41 25.17 -23.12
C TYR A 483 20.29 24.65 -24.02
N PRO A 484 20.48 23.51 -24.70
CA PRO A 484 19.41 22.87 -25.45
C PRO A 484 18.20 22.54 -24.57
N VAL A 485 16.99 22.70 -25.10
CA VAL A 485 15.71 22.40 -24.43
C VAL A 485 15.00 21.33 -25.24
N ILE A 486 14.63 20.24 -24.57
CA ILE A 486 13.89 19.13 -25.15
C ILE A 486 12.58 19.03 -24.41
N ILE A 487 11.47 19.10 -25.14
CA ILE A 487 10.12 18.98 -24.61
C ILE A 487 9.55 17.65 -25.12
N GLY A 488 9.12 16.77 -24.20
CA GLY A 488 8.48 15.51 -24.54
C GLY A 488 7.08 15.69 -25.10
N GLY A 489 6.61 14.67 -25.81
CA GLY A 489 5.23 14.61 -26.30
C GLY A 489 4.25 14.23 -25.20
N GLY A 490 2.96 14.23 -25.52
CA GLY A 490 1.88 13.97 -24.56
C GLY A 490 1.46 12.49 -24.51
N TYR A 491 0.27 12.24 -24.03
CA TYR A 491 -0.28 10.90 -23.78
C TYR A 491 -0.92 10.21 -24.99
N LYS A 492 -1.19 10.97 -26.06
CA LYS A 492 -1.85 10.40 -27.25
C LYS A 492 -0.89 9.56 -28.07
N MET A 493 -1.38 8.48 -28.65
CA MET A 493 -0.58 7.55 -29.46
C MET A 493 0.13 8.21 -30.67
N ASP A 494 -0.33 9.35 -31.13
CA ASP A 494 0.27 10.10 -32.24
C ASP A 494 1.33 11.12 -31.79
N SER A 495 1.37 11.46 -30.52
CA SER A 495 2.27 12.49 -29.96
C SER A 495 3.21 12.00 -28.86
N ALA A 496 2.93 10.86 -28.26
CA ALA A 496 3.69 10.37 -27.12
C ALA A 496 5.14 10.01 -27.46
N THR A 497 6.04 10.33 -26.52
CA THR A 497 7.47 10.10 -26.67
C THR A 497 8.08 9.51 -25.40
N VAL A 498 9.23 8.87 -25.56
CA VAL A 498 10.15 8.48 -24.48
C VAL A 498 11.53 9.02 -24.79
N MET A 499 12.20 9.57 -23.79
CA MET A 499 13.56 10.05 -23.91
C MET A 499 14.55 9.05 -23.30
N ILE A 500 15.66 8.83 -24.00
CA ILE A 500 16.79 8.03 -23.52
C ILE A 500 17.96 9.00 -23.32
N LEU A 501 18.40 9.13 -22.09
CA LEU A 501 19.55 9.94 -21.70
C LEU A 501 20.73 8.99 -21.47
N GLU A 502 21.70 9.00 -22.34
CA GLU A 502 22.85 8.11 -22.33
C GLU A 502 24.14 8.90 -22.09
N LYS A 503 24.79 8.63 -20.96
CA LYS A 503 26.10 9.20 -20.62
C LYS A 503 27.16 8.14 -20.87
N LYS A 504 28.19 8.48 -21.63
CA LYS A 504 29.34 7.62 -21.86
C LYS A 504 30.62 8.45 -21.93
N ASN A 505 31.52 8.25 -20.99
CA ASN A 505 32.69 9.09 -20.80
C ASN A 505 32.29 10.59 -20.72
N ASP A 506 32.84 11.43 -21.61
CA ASP A 506 32.53 12.87 -21.66
C ASP A 506 31.38 13.23 -22.59
N GLU A 507 30.71 12.23 -23.18
CA GLU A 507 29.58 12.44 -24.07
C GLU A 507 28.26 12.24 -23.30
N LEU A 508 27.32 13.14 -23.53
CA LEU A 508 25.94 13.04 -23.07
C LEU A 508 25.03 13.06 -24.29
N ARG A 509 24.45 11.92 -24.62
CA ARG A 509 23.57 11.73 -25.77
C ARG A 509 22.13 11.69 -25.34
N ILE A 510 21.27 12.37 -26.07
CA ILE A 510 19.83 12.30 -25.85
C ILE A 510 19.15 11.80 -27.12
N LYS A 511 18.37 10.75 -26.98
CA LYS A 511 17.57 10.18 -28.03
C LYS A 511 16.09 10.26 -27.65
N VAL A 512 15.25 10.69 -28.57
CA VAL A 512 13.81 10.75 -28.37
C VAL A 512 13.13 9.82 -29.37
N LEU A 513 12.29 8.92 -28.86
CA LEU A 513 11.53 7.97 -29.66
C LEU A 513 10.03 8.24 -29.53
N ASN A 514 9.30 8.06 -30.61
CA ASN A 514 7.84 8.02 -30.57
C ASN A 514 7.32 6.59 -30.33
N VAL A 515 6.01 6.39 -30.27
CA VAL A 515 5.36 5.09 -30.03
C VAL A 515 5.65 4.04 -31.12
N ARG A 516 6.11 4.45 -32.33
CA ARG A 516 6.49 3.56 -33.43
C ARG A 516 7.97 3.19 -33.44
N GLY A 517 8.75 3.72 -32.48
CA GLY A 517 10.20 3.56 -32.40
C GLY A 517 10.96 4.45 -33.39
N GLU A 518 10.29 5.39 -34.04
CA GLU A 518 10.95 6.36 -34.90
C GLU A 518 11.77 7.34 -34.07
N VAL A 519 12.99 7.61 -34.49
CA VAL A 519 13.91 8.54 -33.83
C VAL A 519 13.55 9.96 -34.24
N LEU A 520 13.02 10.74 -33.30
CA LEU A 520 12.67 12.15 -33.51
C LEU A 520 13.87 13.07 -33.25
N LEU A 521 14.76 12.66 -32.35
CA LEU A 521 16.00 13.35 -32.01
C LEU A 521 17.09 12.37 -31.67
N ASP A 522 18.31 12.68 -32.05
CA ASP A 522 19.52 11.99 -31.64
C ASP A 522 20.69 12.97 -31.64
N ILE A 523 21.03 13.49 -30.47
CA ILE A 523 22.06 14.53 -30.31
C ILE A 523 23.01 14.22 -29.19
N THR A 524 24.23 14.75 -29.29
CA THR A 524 25.26 14.76 -28.22
C THR A 524 25.47 16.20 -27.76
N VAL A 525 25.49 16.43 -26.40
CA VAL A 525 25.61 17.75 -25.77
C VAL A 525 26.77 17.81 -24.77
#